data_b7edd3a8d07a5ce3946c022bc82e595f
#
_entry.id   b7edd3a8d07a5ce3946c022bc82e595f
#
_cell.length_a   1.000
_cell.length_b   1.000
_cell.length_c   1.000
_cell.angle_alpha   90.00
_cell.angle_beta   90.00
_cell.angle_gamma   90.00
#
_symmetry.space_group_name_H-M   'P 1'
#
loop_
_entity.id
_entity.type
_entity.pdbx_description
1 polymer ?
#
loop_
_entity_poly.entity_id
_entity_poly.type
_entity_poly.pdbx_seq_one_letter_code
_entity_poly.pdbx_strand_id
1 'polypeptide(L)'
;MTVERLQVPRPVKVGVEIELPIASAADATSLAVPDVFDRLVADGEAEGRAPQPLCLGGRVVGLRDAAGMISVDNGFNNLEASLGPVTGLEQLDDEAREALDRVGAAVAASGGMLVNLAEHPFQPVSQAFYHATRAPKPVYDYWNEVRGWDHSAGIDAKAHNSPSTDVPVDRGADAVNLVLGFSAAFIALFANSPYENGRATGFKENRLTLWSRMCGGAHAARDRSCFVPPAEPFAGLAAYMRWALGVDAPLPALPHGPADLAPTSKIGGLVEVEGQPTLREFLGHGRSWSGRLRGDDMVVQIRPSATHFAALQSSNFLDARLRFAFAPGRMPEPATLAAVVDSDAALARLMAETTSAVYLEGRAPGANLPDQELIDLGGDAVAASVVSAAGALQKGLLAVMDRGLAVIARHGWARLMLLRERAMRDGLAAEVDGLTAARLAAELVDLAGAGLDAREARFLAYPAFVLKTGQSGADRAIAMVEAGNGDMAARLARLVFARRHVALGGAAPKASAAAGLGQRSILR
;
A
#
# COMPACT_ATOMS: atom_id res chain seq x y z
N MET A 1 0.21 47.56 3.33
CA MET A 1 0.76 46.64 4.34
C MET A 1 -0.13 45.41 4.37
N THR A 2 0.25 44.38 3.60
CA THR A 2 -0.45 43.08 3.57
C THR A 2 0.06 42.30 4.78
N VAL A 3 -0.85 42.05 5.73
CA VAL A 3 -0.56 41.18 6.88
C VAL A 3 -0.37 39.76 6.32
N GLU A 4 0.89 39.31 6.19
CA GLU A 4 1.21 37.87 6.04
C GLU A 4 0.60 37.19 7.28
N ARG A 5 -0.50 36.49 7.07
CA ARG A 5 -0.97 35.50 8.05
C ARG A 5 0.10 34.42 8.13
N LEU A 6 0.87 34.42 9.22
CA LEU A 6 1.68 33.28 9.62
C LEU A 6 0.76 32.05 9.62
N GLN A 7 0.82 31.27 8.55
CA GLN A 7 0.13 29.98 8.52
C GLN A 7 0.85 29.09 9.54
N VAL A 8 0.18 28.82 10.65
CA VAL A 8 0.62 27.76 11.58
C VAL A 8 0.76 26.49 10.74
N PRO A 9 1.93 25.86 10.70
CA PRO A 9 2.12 24.63 9.93
C PRO A 9 1.05 23.63 10.35
N ARG A 10 0.27 23.13 9.40
CA ARG A 10 -0.70 22.06 9.69
C ARG A 10 0.09 20.82 10.13
N PRO A 11 -0.32 20.14 11.21
CA PRO A 11 0.33 18.92 11.61
C PRO A 11 0.25 17.89 10.48
N VAL A 12 1.38 17.24 10.18
CA VAL A 12 1.50 16.22 9.15
C VAL A 12 0.68 15.00 9.57
N LYS A 13 -0.25 14.59 8.73
CA LYS A 13 -1.04 13.38 8.95
C LYS A 13 -0.30 12.16 8.42
N VAL A 14 -0.50 11.04 9.10
CA VAL A 14 0.05 9.74 8.75
C VAL A 14 -1.04 8.69 8.74
N GLY A 15 -0.85 7.64 7.94
CA GLY A 15 -1.70 6.46 7.87
C GLY A 15 -0.88 5.25 7.48
N VAL A 16 -1.48 4.07 7.53
CA VAL A 16 -0.85 2.83 7.09
C VAL A 16 -1.90 1.88 6.51
N GLU A 17 -1.53 1.18 5.44
CA GLU A 17 -2.21 -0.03 4.99
C GLU A 17 -1.36 -1.23 5.41
N ILE A 18 -1.96 -2.19 6.12
CA ILE A 18 -1.32 -3.40 6.62
C ILE A 18 -2.01 -4.57 5.97
N GLU A 19 -1.30 -5.29 5.12
CA GLU A 19 -1.80 -6.54 4.53
C GLU A 19 -1.40 -7.73 5.40
N LEU A 20 -2.33 -8.67 5.57
CA LEU A 20 -2.32 -9.69 6.60
C LEU A 20 -2.51 -11.08 6.00
N PRO A 21 -1.45 -11.79 5.60
CA PRO A 21 -1.54 -13.17 5.15
C PRO A 21 -2.05 -14.07 6.28
N ILE A 22 -2.96 -15.00 5.92
CA ILE A 22 -3.60 -15.91 6.87
C ILE A 22 -3.17 -17.35 6.59
N ALA A 23 -2.72 -18.01 7.63
CA ALA A 23 -2.43 -19.44 7.61
C ALA A 23 -3.37 -20.21 8.52
N SER A 24 -3.62 -21.48 8.19
CA SER A 24 -4.31 -22.44 9.04
C SER A 24 -3.50 -22.72 10.31
N ALA A 25 -4.13 -22.61 11.47
CA ALA A 25 -3.52 -22.94 12.75
C ALA A 25 -3.29 -24.47 12.92
N ALA A 26 -3.88 -25.30 12.06
CA ALA A 26 -3.75 -26.77 12.12
C ALA A 26 -2.53 -27.27 11.34
N ASP A 27 -2.27 -26.73 10.14
CA ASP A 27 -1.29 -27.30 9.20
C ASP A 27 -0.42 -26.25 8.47
N ALA A 28 -0.54 -24.98 8.84
CA ALA A 28 0.22 -23.87 8.27
C ALA A 28 -0.06 -23.58 6.78
N THR A 29 -1.07 -24.19 6.15
CA THR A 29 -1.46 -23.88 4.77
C THR A 29 -2.16 -22.52 4.69
N SER A 30 -2.22 -21.90 3.51
CA SER A 30 -2.98 -20.68 3.30
C SER A 30 -4.47 -20.93 3.54
N LEU A 31 -5.11 -20.07 4.34
CA LEU A 31 -6.51 -20.22 4.77
C LEU A 31 -7.35 -19.02 4.36
N ALA A 32 -8.38 -19.27 3.55
CA ALA A 32 -9.41 -18.27 3.29
C ALA A 32 -10.44 -18.24 4.43
N VAL A 33 -10.75 -17.04 4.94
CA VAL A 33 -11.67 -16.82 6.07
C VAL A 33 -12.85 -15.92 5.66
N PRO A 34 -13.74 -16.35 4.77
CA PRO A 34 -14.80 -15.50 4.23
C PRO A 34 -15.77 -14.97 5.30
N ASP A 35 -15.95 -15.68 6.41
CA ASP A 35 -16.90 -15.33 7.47
C ASP A 35 -16.27 -14.41 8.55
N VAL A 36 -14.99 -14.04 8.38
CA VAL A 36 -14.29 -13.17 9.34
C VAL A 36 -14.95 -11.80 9.48
N PHE A 37 -15.51 -11.27 8.38
CA PHE A 37 -16.15 -9.95 8.39
C PHE A 37 -17.49 -9.94 9.13
N ASP A 38 -18.30 -11.00 9.03
CA ASP A 38 -19.54 -11.11 9.79
C ASP A 38 -19.25 -11.09 11.30
N ARG A 39 -18.18 -11.75 11.72
CA ARG A 39 -17.70 -11.72 13.10
C ARG A 39 -17.20 -10.34 13.51
N LEU A 40 -16.35 -9.71 12.71
CA LEU A 40 -15.84 -8.36 12.99
C LEU A 40 -16.96 -7.31 13.07
N VAL A 41 -18.01 -7.46 12.27
CA VAL A 41 -19.20 -6.61 12.36
C VAL A 41 -19.94 -6.85 13.68
N ALA A 42 -20.21 -8.11 14.03
CA ALA A 42 -20.91 -8.47 15.27
C ALA A 42 -20.13 -8.01 16.52
N ASP A 43 -18.83 -8.23 16.56
CA ASP A 43 -17.94 -7.79 17.65
C ASP A 43 -17.93 -6.25 17.76
N GLY A 44 -17.83 -5.56 16.61
CA GLY A 44 -17.87 -4.10 16.56
C GLY A 44 -19.20 -3.51 17.04
N GLU A 45 -20.33 -4.13 16.69
CA GLU A 45 -21.65 -3.75 17.19
C GLU A 45 -21.76 -3.95 18.71
N ALA A 46 -21.27 -5.08 19.21
CA ALA A 46 -21.25 -5.38 20.65
C ALA A 46 -20.40 -4.38 21.45
N GLU A 47 -19.33 -3.85 20.85
CA GLU A 47 -18.45 -2.83 21.40
C GLU A 47 -18.94 -1.39 21.17
N GLY A 48 -20.08 -1.20 20.50
CA GLY A 48 -20.64 0.12 20.19
C GLY A 48 -19.90 0.92 19.12
N ARG A 49 -19.13 0.28 18.24
CA ARG A 49 -18.32 0.93 17.18
C ARG A 49 -19.11 1.30 15.93
N ALA A 50 -20.35 0.84 15.80
CA ALA A 50 -21.23 1.06 14.64
C ALA A 50 -20.53 0.77 13.29
N PRO A 51 -19.99 -0.44 13.05
CA PRO A 51 -19.32 -0.79 11.82
C PRO A 51 -20.28 -0.71 10.63
N GLN A 52 -19.76 -0.22 9.50
CA GLN A 52 -20.48 -0.16 8.23
C GLN A 52 -19.96 -1.27 7.32
N PRO A 53 -20.75 -2.34 7.08
CA PRO A 53 -20.31 -3.43 6.21
C PRO A 53 -20.23 -2.99 4.75
N LEU A 54 -19.21 -3.48 4.06
CA LEU A 54 -19.04 -3.35 2.61
C LEU A 54 -19.46 -4.68 1.98
N CYS A 55 -20.50 -4.65 1.15
CA CYS A 55 -21.07 -5.85 0.55
C CYS A 55 -20.81 -5.95 -0.95
N LEU A 56 -20.47 -7.15 -1.42
CA LEU A 56 -20.31 -7.50 -2.82
C LEU A 56 -21.01 -8.83 -3.10
N GLY A 57 -22.00 -8.84 -4.00
CA GLY A 57 -22.76 -10.04 -4.33
C GLY A 57 -23.46 -10.70 -3.13
N GLY A 58 -23.94 -9.91 -2.17
CA GLY A 58 -24.60 -10.38 -0.96
C GLY A 58 -23.67 -10.89 0.15
N ARG A 59 -22.36 -10.83 -0.04
CA ARG A 59 -21.34 -11.19 0.98
C ARG A 59 -20.65 -9.95 1.51
N VAL A 60 -20.35 -9.92 2.80
CA VAL A 60 -19.51 -8.87 3.40
C VAL A 60 -18.05 -9.13 2.99
N VAL A 61 -17.43 -8.12 2.37
CA VAL A 61 -16.02 -8.16 1.88
C VAL A 61 -15.15 -7.15 2.60
N GLY A 62 -15.67 -6.47 3.57
CA GLY A 62 -14.98 -5.50 4.41
C GLY A 62 -15.95 -4.77 5.31
N LEU A 63 -15.40 -3.96 6.18
CA LEU A 63 -16.14 -3.06 7.05
C LEU A 63 -15.36 -1.75 7.24
N ARG A 64 -16.08 -0.69 7.56
CA ARG A 64 -15.53 0.60 7.95
C ARG A 64 -16.06 1.00 9.30
N ASP A 65 -15.19 1.51 10.15
CA ASP A 65 -15.55 2.15 11.41
C ASP A 65 -14.74 3.47 11.60
N ALA A 66 -14.77 4.03 12.80
CA ALA A 66 -14.09 5.30 13.11
C ALA A 66 -12.55 5.20 13.02
N ALA A 67 -11.98 4.02 13.21
CA ALA A 67 -10.52 3.81 13.16
C ALA A 67 -9.99 3.64 11.74
N GLY A 68 -10.84 3.16 10.80
CA GLY A 68 -10.41 2.95 9.42
C GLY A 68 -11.27 1.93 8.69
N MET A 69 -10.63 1.13 7.82
CA MET A 69 -11.27 0.09 7.08
C MET A 69 -10.50 -1.22 7.19
N ILE A 70 -11.21 -2.32 7.37
CA ILE A 70 -10.68 -3.67 7.22
C ILE A 70 -11.40 -4.30 6.04
N SER A 71 -10.68 -4.80 5.05
CA SER A 71 -11.26 -5.37 3.83
C SER A 71 -10.43 -6.52 3.28
N VAL A 72 -10.99 -7.21 2.30
CA VAL A 72 -10.24 -8.10 1.43
C VAL A 72 -9.58 -7.25 0.34
N ASP A 73 -8.27 -7.36 0.13
CA ASP A 73 -7.68 -6.77 -1.07
C ASP A 73 -7.98 -7.66 -2.29
N ASN A 74 -7.45 -8.87 -2.38
CA ASN A 74 -7.71 -9.81 -3.48
C ASN A 74 -8.46 -11.06 -3.01
N GLY A 75 -7.87 -11.83 -2.11
CA GLY A 75 -8.40 -13.09 -1.60
C GLY A 75 -8.75 -13.04 -0.11
N PHE A 76 -9.73 -13.84 0.31
CA PHE A 76 -10.10 -13.97 1.72
C PHE A 76 -9.02 -14.62 2.61
N ASN A 77 -7.89 -14.96 2.04
CA ASN A 77 -6.68 -15.45 2.69
C ASN A 77 -5.64 -14.35 2.92
N ASN A 78 -5.93 -13.11 2.51
CA ASN A 78 -5.10 -11.94 2.76
C ASN A 78 -6.01 -10.72 3.01
N LEU A 79 -6.06 -10.27 4.27
CA LEU A 79 -6.86 -9.12 4.65
C LEU A 79 -6.03 -7.84 4.61
N GLU A 80 -6.69 -6.70 4.51
CA GLU A 80 -6.07 -5.38 4.53
C GLU A 80 -6.72 -4.51 5.60
N ALA A 81 -5.90 -3.93 6.48
CA ALA A 81 -6.31 -2.89 7.41
C ALA A 81 -5.76 -1.54 6.94
N SER A 82 -6.64 -0.63 6.51
CA SER A 82 -6.30 0.75 6.12
C SER A 82 -6.65 1.70 7.26
N LEU A 83 -5.64 2.24 7.95
CA LEU A 83 -5.75 3.00 9.20
C LEU A 83 -5.31 4.46 9.04
N GLY A 84 -5.88 5.31 9.84
CA GLY A 84 -5.67 6.76 9.80
C GLY A 84 -6.67 7.47 8.87
N PRO A 85 -6.43 8.76 8.47
CA PRO A 85 -5.26 9.59 8.80
C PRO A 85 -5.31 10.14 10.23
N VAL A 86 -4.21 10.03 10.94
CA VAL A 86 -4.04 10.56 12.29
C VAL A 86 -2.85 11.52 12.38
N THR A 87 -2.76 12.25 13.48
CA THR A 87 -1.65 13.16 13.73
C THR A 87 -0.64 12.48 14.62
N GLY A 88 0.49 12.07 14.05
CA GLY A 88 1.56 11.43 14.80
C GLY A 88 1.54 9.90 14.75
N LEU A 89 2.75 9.35 14.84
CA LEU A 89 2.98 7.90 14.73
C LEU A 89 2.51 7.13 15.97
N GLU A 90 2.47 7.77 17.15
CA GLU A 90 2.02 7.11 18.38
C GLU A 90 0.55 6.69 18.27
N GLN A 91 -0.31 7.62 17.84
CA GLN A 91 -1.72 7.31 17.65
C GLN A 91 -1.90 6.24 16.57
N LEU A 92 -1.15 6.34 15.46
CA LEU A 92 -1.23 5.35 14.39
C LEU A 92 -0.82 3.95 14.86
N ASP A 93 0.22 3.87 15.68
CA ASP A 93 0.70 2.61 16.27
C ASP A 93 -0.35 1.98 17.21
N ASP A 94 -1.00 2.80 18.04
CA ASP A 94 -2.07 2.32 18.92
C ASP A 94 -3.28 1.80 18.11
N GLU A 95 -3.70 2.52 17.05
CA GLU A 95 -4.77 2.08 16.15
C GLU A 95 -4.38 0.79 15.40
N ALA A 96 -3.11 0.67 14.98
CA ALA A 96 -2.62 -0.52 14.28
C ALA A 96 -2.60 -1.75 15.18
N ARG A 97 -2.15 -1.63 16.43
CA ARG A 97 -2.20 -2.73 17.40
C ARG A 97 -3.62 -3.17 17.67
N GLU A 98 -4.53 -2.24 17.92
CA GLU A 98 -5.93 -2.55 18.15
C GLU A 98 -6.56 -3.28 16.96
N ALA A 99 -6.27 -2.84 15.73
CA ALA A 99 -6.75 -3.49 14.52
C ALA A 99 -6.19 -4.91 14.37
N LEU A 100 -4.87 -5.09 14.62
CA LEU A 100 -4.22 -6.40 14.58
C LEU A 100 -4.80 -7.37 15.63
N ASP A 101 -5.04 -6.91 16.85
CA ASP A 101 -5.62 -7.72 17.92
C ASP A 101 -7.05 -8.16 17.56
N ARG A 102 -7.89 -7.25 17.04
CA ARG A 102 -9.26 -7.57 16.60
C ARG A 102 -9.28 -8.56 15.44
N VAL A 103 -8.50 -8.26 14.39
CA VAL A 103 -8.41 -9.14 13.21
C VAL A 103 -7.83 -10.49 13.60
N GLY A 104 -6.78 -10.50 14.41
CA GLY A 104 -6.15 -11.73 14.91
C GLY A 104 -7.11 -12.60 15.69
N ALA A 105 -7.94 -12.02 16.57
CA ALA A 105 -8.96 -12.74 17.34
C ALA A 105 -10.05 -13.34 16.41
N ALA A 106 -10.56 -12.56 15.45
CA ALA A 106 -11.56 -13.02 14.49
C ALA A 106 -11.03 -14.14 13.57
N VAL A 107 -9.77 -14.00 13.11
CA VAL A 107 -9.09 -15.04 12.31
C VAL A 107 -8.86 -16.31 13.14
N ALA A 108 -8.42 -16.18 14.39
CA ALA A 108 -8.21 -17.33 15.29
C ALA A 108 -9.51 -18.08 15.55
N ALA A 109 -10.63 -17.38 15.72
CA ALA A 109 -11.95 -18.00 15.87
C ALA A 109 -12.43 -18.73 14.59
N SER A 110 -11.81 -18.45 13.43
CA SER A 110 -12.02 -19.16 12.17
C SER A 110 -10.99 -20.26 11.92
N GLY A 111 -10.15 -20.61 12.91
CA GLY A 111 -9.11 -21.63 12.80
C GLY A 111 -7.83 -21.16 12.11
N GLY A 112 -7.67 -19.86 11.91
CA GLY A 112 -6.51 -19.27 11.26
C GLY A 112 -5.54 -18.59 12.24
N MET A 113 -4.44 -18.08 11.69
CA MET A 113 -3.49 -17.22 12.37
C MET A 113 -2.91 -16.20 11.38
N LEU A 114 -2.60 -14.98 11.84
CA LEU A 114 -1.87 -13.98 11.09
C LEU A 114 -0.37 -14.36 11.08
N VAL A 115 0.29 -14.14 9.94
CA VAL A 115 1.68 -14.57 9.75
C VAL A 115 2.58 -13.39 9.43
N ASN A 116 3.72 -13.28 10.11
CA ASN A 116 4.77 -12.30 9.86
C ASN A 116 5.63 -12.72 8.65
N LEU A 117 5.04 -12.70 7.46
CA LEU A 117 5.71 -12.92 6.18
C LEU A 117 5.06 -12.01 5.13
N ALA A 118 5.86 -11.47 4.23
CA ALA A 118 5.36 -10.65 3.12
C ALA A 118 4.86 -11.50 1.93
N GLU A 119 4.94 -12.83 2.05
CA GLU A 119 4.36 -13.80 1.13
C GLU A 119 4.09 -15.11 1.85
N HIS A 120 2.91 -15.69 1.62
CA HIS A 120 2.58 -16.98 2.19
C HIS A 120 3.36 -18.11 1.47
N PRO A 121 4.28 -18.85 2.14
CA PRO A 121 5.25 -19.71 1.48
C PRO A 121 4.66 -20.98 0.85
N PHE A 122 3.47 -21.41 1.28
CA PHE A 122 2.78 -22.61 0.81
C PHE A 122 1.63 -22.36 -0.14
N GLN A 123 1.19 -21.12 -0.28
CA GLN A 123 0.04 -20.85 -1.11
C GLN A 123 0.28 -21.34 -2.53
N PRO A 124 -0.63 -22.14 -3.10
CA PRO A 124 -0.53 -22.53 -4.50
C PRO A 124 -0.64 -21.31 -5.41
N VAL A 125 0.32 -21.12 -6.29
CA VAL A 125 0.27 -20.14 -7.36
C VAL A 125 -0.43 -20.78 -8.56
N SER A 126 -1.76 -20.69 -8.60
CA SER A 126 -2.58 -21.32 -9.64
C SER A 126 -3.92 -20.61 -9.81
N GLN A 127 -4.50 -20.69 -11.01
CA GLN A 127 -5.83 -20.15 -11.32
C GLN A 127 -6.93 -20.77 -10.43
N ALA A 128 -6.88 -22.09 -10.23
CA ALA A 128 -7.88 -22.78 -9.42
C ALA A 128 -7.90 -22.27 -7.97
N PHE A 129 -6.73 -22.07 -7.36
CA PHE A 129 -6.64 -21.55 -6.00
C PHE A 129 -7.11 -20.10 -5.94
N TYR A 130 -6.63 -19.24 -6.86
CA TYR A 130 -7.04 -17.85 -6.94
C TYR A 130 -8.57 -17.69 -7.04
N HIS A 131 -9.22 -18.46 -7.96
CA HIS A 131 -10.67 -18.41 -8.11
C HIS A 131 -11.43 -18.94 -6.89
N ALA A 132 -10.88 -19.87 -6.13
CA ALA A 132 -11.49 -20.40 -4.92
C ALA A 132 -11.45 -19.43 -3.74
N THR A 133 -10.44 -18.54 -3.69
CA THR A 133 -10.16 -17.66 -2.54
C THR A 133 -10.50 -16.20 -2.78
N ARG A 134 -10.60 -15.75 -4.04
CA ARG A 134 -10.75 -14.33 -4.37
C ARG A 134 -12.12 -13.76 -3.98
N ALA A 135 -12.13 -12.46 -3.68
CA ALA A 135 -13.34 -11.65 -3.74
C ALA A 135 -13.59 -11.23 -5.21
N PRO A 136 -14.80 -11.46 -5.77
CA PRO A 136 -15.10 -11.21 -7.18
C PRO A 136 -15.33 -9.71 -7.45
N LYS A 137 -14.31 -8.88 -7.22
CA LYS A 137 -14.38 -7.43 -7.45
C LYS A 137 -14.39 -7.13 -8.95
N PRO A 138 -15.32 -6.32 -9.48
CA PRO A 138 -15.45 -6.05 -10.92
C PRO A 138 -14.18 -5.51 -11.58
N VAL A 139 -13.39 -4.72 -10.86
CA VAL A 139 -12.12 -4.18 -11.38
C VAL A 139 -11.08 -5.28 -11.60
N TYR A 140 -11.07 -6.34 -10.78
CA TYR A 140 -10.14 -7.46 -10.94
C TYR A 140 -10.52 -8.34 -12.13
N ASP A 141 -11.81 -8.54 -12.35
CA ASP A 141 -12.31 -9.21 -13.56
C ASP A 141 -11.93 -8.42 -14.82
N TYR A 142 -12.05 -7.09 -14.79
CA TYR A 142 -11.60 -6.23 -15.88
C TYR A 142 -10.09 -6.33 -16.13
N TRP A 143 -9.27 -6.28 -15.08
CA TRP A 143 -7.82 -6.39 -15.23
C TRP A 143 -7.40 -7.76 -15.77
N ASN A 144 -8.04 -8.82 -15.33
CA ASN A 144 -7.77 -10.17 -15.80
C ASN A 144 -8.25 -10.40 -17.25
N GLU A 145 -9.52 -10.11 -17.52
CA GLU A 145 -10.17 -10.46 -18.79
C GLU A 145 -9.80 -9.50 -19.93
N VAL A 146 -9.68 -8.21 -19.65
CA VAL A 146 -9.46 -7.17 -20.67
C VAL A 146 -8.00 -6.75 -20.73
N ARG A 147 -7.37 -6.51 -19.57
CA ARG A 147 -5.96 -6.11 -19.52
C ARG A 147 -5.02 -7.30 -19.64
N GLY A 148 -5.50 -8.52 -19.44
CA GLY A 148 -4.70 -9.73 -19.48
C GLY A 148 -3.73 -9.86 -18.31
N TRP A 149 -4.08 -9.27 -17.16
CA TRP A 149 -3.27 -9.39 -15.95
C TRP A 149 -3.50 -10.74 -15.30
N ASP A 150 -2.43 -11.51 -15.15
CA ASP A 150 -2.50 -12.83 -14.51
C ASP A 150 -2.48 -12.72 -12.99
N HIS A 151 -3.63 -12.54 -12.39
CA HIS A 151 -3.77 -12.50 -10.92
C HIS A 151 -3.38 -13.83 -10.26
N SER A 152 -3.43 -14.94 -10.99
CA SER A 152 -3.00 -16.25 -10.46
C SER A 152 -1.48 -16.35 -10.25
N ALA A 153 -0.71 -15.31 -10.66
CA ALA A 153 0.71 -15.18 -10.32
C ALA A 153 0.98 -14.96 -8.82
N GLY A 154 -0.05 -15.09 -7.97
CA GLY A 154 0.05 -15.07 -6.51
C GLY A 154 -0.17 -13.69 -5.89
N ILE A 155 -1.03 -12.86 -6.48
CA ILE A 155 -1.36 -11.54 -5.93
C ILE A 155 -1.97 -11.63 -4.52
N ASP A 156 -2.75 -12.65 -4.25
CA ASP A 156 -3.41 -12.93 -2.99
C ASP A 156 -2.49 -13.58 -1.92
N ALA A 157 -1.27 -13.96 -2.30
CA ALA A 157 -0.26 -14.47 -1.38
C ALA A 157 0.62 -13.37 -0.78
N LYS A 158 0.66 -12.19 -1.39
CA LYS A 158 1.68 -11.16 -1.19
C LYS A 158 1.13 -10.00 -0.37
N ALA A 159 1.95 -9.51 0.57
CA ALA A 159 1.56 -8.53 1.56
C ALA A 159 2.63 -7.45 1.78
N HIS A 160 2.18 -6.23 2.07
CA HIS A 160 3.06 -5.11 2.41
C HIS A 160 2.51 -4.28 3.57
N ASN A 161 3.38 -3.47 4.17
CA ASN A 161 3.01 -2.40 5.08
C ASN A 161 3.26 -1.08 4.37
N SER A 162 2.19 -0.44 3.86
CA SER A 162 2.25 0.81 3.09
C SER A 162 2.06 2.03 3.98
N PRO A 163 3.12 2.79 4.30
CA PRO A 163 2.96 4.05 5.00
C PRO A 163 2.37 5.13 4.08
N SER A 164 1.47 5.93 4.63
CA SER A 164 0.93 7.13 4.00
C SER A 164 1.31 8.37 4.82
N THR A 165 1.78 9.43 4.15
CA THR A 165 2.23 10.66 4.81
C THR A 165 1.81 11.88 3.99
N ASP A 166 1.17 12.86 4.61
CA ASP A 166 0.80 14.12 3.97
C ASP A 166 2.03 14.82 3.38
N VAL A 167 1.85 15.37 2.18
CA VAL A 167 2.88 16.16 1.50
C VAL A 167 2.30 17.45 0.92
N PRO A 168 3.07 18.55 0.87
CA PRO A 168 2.67 19.74 0.14
C PRO A 168 2.50 19.43 -1.35
N VAL A 169 1.45 19.93 -1.97
CA VAL A 169 1.12 19.65 -3.37
C VAL A 169 2.26 20.03 -4.32
N ASP A 170 2.83 21.20 -4.10
CA ASP A 170 3.94 21.76 -4.89
C ASP A 170 5.26 20.98 -4.73
N ARG A 171 5.39 20.15 -3.68
CA ARG A 171 6.52 19.26 -3.43
C ARG A 171 6.18 17.78 -3.74
N GLY A 172 5.02 17.50 -4.33
CA GLY A 172 4.54 16.14 -4.55
C GLY A 172 5.48 15.29 -5.42
N ALA A 173 5.98 15.83 -6.53
CA ALA A 173 6.93 15.12 -7.39
C ALA A 173 8.28 14.88 -6.68
N ASP A 174 8.78 15.85 -5.92
CA ASP A 174 9.98 15.71 -5.11
C ASP A 174 9.82 14.58 -4.08
N ALA A 175 8.66 14.51 -3.42
CA ALA A 175 8.36 13.46 -2.45
C ALA A 175 8.35 12.06 -3.09
N VAL A 176 7.74 11.93 -4.28
CA VAL A 176 7.78 10.66 -5.05
C VAL A 176 9.22 10.31 -5.42
N ASN A 177 9.97 11.23 -6.01
CA ASN A 177 11.36 11.02 -6.40
C ASN A 177 12.22 10.62 -5.18
N LEU A 178 11.98 11.26 -4.04
CA LEU A 178 12.69 10.98 -2.80
C LEU A 178 12.49 9.53 -2.35
N VAL A 179 11.24 9.08 -2.24
CA VAL A 179 10.96 7.73 -1.75
C VAL A 179 11.33 6.67 -2.80
N LEU A 180 11.12 6.93 -4.09
CA LEU A 180 11.63 6.06 -5.16
C LEU A 180 13.16 5.93 -5.13
N GLY A 181 13.89 7.01 -4.91
CA GLY A 181 15.36 6.99 -4.81
C GLY A 181 15.87 6.16 -3.63
N PHE A 182 15.10 6.07 -2.55
CA PHE A 182 15.41 5.23 -1.39
C PHE A 182 14.75 3.85 -1.43
N SER A 183 14.07 3.45 -2.51
CA SER A 183 13.37 2.15 -2.59
C SER A 183 14.25 0.96 -2.25
N ALA A 184 15.52 0.95 -2.70
CA ALA A 184 16.47 -0.12 -2.38
C ALA A 184 16.68 -0.28 -0.86
N ALA A 185 16.70 0.83 -0.11
CA ALA A 185 16.85 0.82 1.34
C ALA A 185 15.59 0.28 2.03
N PHE A 186 14.39 0.74 1.60
CA PHE A 186 13.12 0.22 2.12
C PHE A 186 12.97 -1.28 1.83
N ILE A 187 13.27 -1.72 0.61
CA ILE A 187 13.22 -3.15 0.24
C ILE A 187 14.18 -3.95 1.13
N ALA A 188 15.42 -3.51 1.26
CA ALA A 188 16.43 -4.26 2.02
C ALA A 188 16.13 -4.37 3.52
N LEU A 189 15.56 -3.31 4.12
CA LEU A 189 15.18 -3.29 5.54
C LEU A 189 13.96 -4.15 5.85
N PHE A 190 12.99 -4.21 4.92
CA PHE A 190 11.70 -4.86 5.14
C PHE A 190 11.50 -6.13 4.31
N ALA A 191 12.53 -6.64 3.62
CA ALA A 191 12.45 -7.90 2.88
C ALA A 191 11.98 -9.05 3.78
N ASN A 192 10.89 -9.74 3.37
CA ASN A 192 10.27 -10.80 4.17
C ASN A 192 9.50 -11.84 3.31
N SER A 193 9.91 -12.07 2.04
CA SER A 193 9.21 -12.98 1.11
C SER A 193 10.16 -13.90 0.33
N PRO A 194 10.98 -14.74 1.01
CA PRO A 194 11.97 -15.57 0.32
C PRO A 194 11.43 -16.87 -0.26
N TYR A 195 10.19 -17.26 0.02
CA TYR A 195 9.57 -18.52 -0.39
C TYR A 195 8.23 -18.30 -1.09
N GLU A 196 7.98 -19.07 -2.15
CA GLU A 196 6.73 -19.08 -2.91
C GLU A 196 6.37 -20.50 -3.33
N ASN A 197 5.11 -20.88 -3.24
CA ASN A 197 4.59 -22.17 -3.74
C ASN A 197 5.45 -23.38 -3.30
N GLY A 198 5.84 -23.42 -2.03
CA GLY A 198 6.58 -24.50 -1.41
C GLY A 198 8.08 -24.55 -1.70
N ARG A 199 8.68 -23.50 -2.26
CA ARG A 199 10.11 -23.48 -2.64
C ARG A 199 10.77 -22.13 -2.42
N ALA A 200 12.10 -22.14 -2.31
CA ALA A 200 12.90 -20.93 -2.30
C ALA A 200 12.85 -20.23 -3.68
N THR A 201 12.74 -18.91 -3.68
CA THR A 201 12.61 -18.09 -4.90
C THR A 201 13.96 -17.56 -5.41
N GLY A 202 14.97 -17.52 -4.55
CA GLY A 202 16.24 -16.84 -4.82
C GLY A 202 16.17 -15.32 -4.62
N PHE A 203 15.04 -14.80 -4.13
CA PHE A 203 14.84 -13.41 -3.75
C PHE A 203 14.65 -13.31 -2.24
N LYS A 204 15.01 -12.19 -1.63
CA LYS A 204 14.64 -11.82 -0.26
C LYS A 204 13.29 -11.11 -0.22
N GLU A 205 12.98 -10.34 -1.27
CA GLU A 205 11.68 -9.70 -1.46
C GLU A 205 11.04 -10.13 -2.79
N ASN A 206 10.58 -11.38 -2.84
CA ASN A 206 9.94 -11.96 -4.02
C ASN A 206 8.61 -11.28 -4.36
N ARG A 207 7.92 -10.72 -3.38
CA ARG A 207 6.65 -10.00 -3.54
C ARG A 207 6.68 -9.01 -4.71
N LEU A 208 7.76 -8.23 -4.85
CA LEU A 208 7.88 -7.22 -5.90
C LEU A 208 8.06 -7.78 -7.31
N THR A 209 8.38 -9.08 -7.46
CA THR A 209 8.43 -9.74 -8.77
C THR A 209 7.04 -9.99 -9.37
N LEU A 210 5.99 -9.86 -8.56
CA LEU A 210 4.59 -10.07 -8.97
C LEU A 210 4.23 -9.24 -10.20
N TRP A 211 4.55 -7.95 -10.19
CA TRP A 211 4.08 -7.01 -11.20
C TRP A 211 4.53 -7.39 -12.62
N SER A 212 5.80 -7.74 -12.79
CA SER A 212 6.34 -8.18 -14.09
C SER A 212 5.77 -9.50 -14.57
N ARG A 213 5.38 -10.38 -13.66
CA ARG A 213 4.74 -11.68 -13.98
C ARG A 213 3.26 -11.49 -14.30
N MET A 214 2.57 -10.72 -13.47
CA MET A 214 1.15 -10.45 -13.62
C MET A 214 0.84 -9.63 -14.88
N CYS A 215 1.62 -8.58 -15.14
CA CYS A 215 1.41 -7.65 -16.26
C CYS A 215 2.14 -8.07 -17.54
N GLY A 216 2.52 -9.33 -17.69
CA GLY A 216 3.26 -9.87 -18.84
C GLY A 216 2.43 -10.15 -20.09
N GLY A 217 1.12 -9.88 -20.10
CA GLY A 217 0.19 -10.16 -21.19
C GLY A 217 0.31 -9.23 -22.42
N ALA A 218 -0.70 -9.24 -23.27
CA ALA A 218 -0.74 -8.48 -24.52
C ALA A 218 -0.56 -6.96 -24.35
N HIS A 219 -0.85 -6.43 -23.17
CA HIS A 219 -0.71 -5.00 -22.83
C HIS A 219 0.57 -4.68 -22.03
N ALA A 220 1.51 -5.62 -21.89
CA ALA A 220 2.71 -5.48 -21.06
C ALA A 220 3.50 -4.19 -21.31
N ALA A 221 3.67 -3.80 -22.56
CA ALA A 221 4.40 -2.57 -22.92
C ALA A 221 3.71 -1.31 -22.38
N ARG A 222 2.37 -1.26 -22.43
CA ARG A 222 1.55 -0.15 -21.94
C ARG A 222 1.48 -0.17 -20.40
N ASP A 223 1.38 -1.34 -19.80
CA ASP A 223 1.23 -1.50 -18.35
C ASP A 223 2.55 -1.33 -17.59
N ARG A 224 3.68 -1.33 -18.33
CA ARG A 224 5.02 -1.19 -17.75
C ARG A 224 5.17 0.06 -16.88
N SER A 225 4.60 1.18 -17.27
CA SER A 225 4.63 2.42 -16.48
C SER A 225 3.89 2.31 -15.14
N CYS A 226 3.00 1.33 -14.98
CA CYS A 226 2.29 1.13 -13.71
C CYS A 226 3.20 0.66 -12.57
N PHE A 227 4.32 -0.03 -12.88
CA PHE A 227 5.16 -0.67 -11.86
C PHE A 227 6.68 -0.52 -12.06
N VAL A 228 7.13 -0.07 -13.24
CA VAL A 228 8.57 0.18 -13.48
C VAL A 228 8.87 1.65 -13.22
N PRO A 229 9.79 1.98 -12.32
CA PRO A 229 10.19 3.36 -12.11
C PRO A 229 10.68 4.03 -13.39
N PRO A 230 10.51 5.36 -13.55
CA PRO A 230 11.00 6.09 -14.72
C PRO A 230 12.52 6.05 -14.79
N ALA A 231 13.07 6.18 -16.01
CA ALA A 231 14.51 6.20 -16.24
C ALA A 231 15.20 7.44 -15.61
N GLU A 232 14.45 8.52 -15.43
CA GLU A 232 14.89 9.77 -14.80
C GLU A 232 13.87 10.21 -13.74
N PRO A 233 14.26 10.99 -12.73
CA PRO A 233 13.32 11.55 -11.77
C PRO A 233 12.23 12.35 -12.48
N PHE A 234 11.03 12.37 -11.93
CA PHE A 234 9.97 13.24 -12.42
C PHE A 234 10.40 14.71 -12.32
N ALA A 235 10.32 15.44 -13.43
CA ALA A 235 10.72 16.84 -13.49
C ALA A 235 9.79 17.77 -12.69
N GLY A 236 8.55 17.34 -12.45
CA GLY A 236 7.55 18.08 -11.69
C GLY A 236 6.24 17.32 -11.58
N LEU A 237 5.24 17.95 -10.96
CA LEU A 237 3.93 17.35 -10.70
C LEU A 237 3.20 16.96 -11.99
N ALA A 238 3.28 17.78 -13.03
CA ALA A 238 2.67 17.51 -14.34
C ALA A 238 3.28 16.26 -14.99
N ALA A 239 4.60 16.12 -14.93
CA ALA A 239 5.30 14.94 -15.44
C ALA A 239 4.87 13.67 -14.69
N TYR A 240 4.78 13.74 -13.37
CA TYR A 240 4.29 12.63 -12.53
C TYR A 240 2.84 12.27 -12.88
N MET A 241 1.92 13.24 -12.90
CA MET A 241 0.49 12.99 -13.17
C MET A 241 0.28 12.40 -14.57
N ARG A 242 1.02 12.87 -15.57
CA ARG A 242 0.97 12.30 -16.93
C ARG A 242 1.41 10.83 -16.93
N TRP A 243 2.49 10.51 -16.21
CA TRP A 243 2.97 9.15 -16.07
C TRP A 243 1.98 8.27 -15.31
N ALA A 244 1.58 8.70 -14.10
CA ALA A 244 0.81 7.89 -13.16
C ALA A 244 -0.64 7.65 -13.62
N LEU A 245 -1.25 8.62 -14.30
CA LEU A 245 -2.65 8.56 -14.72
C LEU A 245 -2.82 8.22 -16.20
N GLY A 246 -1.73 8.17 -16.97
CA GLY A 246 -1.79 7.88 -18.40
C GLY A 246 -2.67 8.88 -19.17
N VAL A 247 -2.51 10.18 -18.91
CA VAL A 247 -3.40 11.25 -19.40
C VAL A 247 -3.60 11.24 -20.90
N ASP A 248 -2.57 10.88 -21.66
CA ASP A 248 -2.59 10.82 -23.13
C ASP A 248 -2.69 9.36 -23.66
N ALA A 249 -2.95 8.38 -22.77
CA ALA A 249 -3.21 6.99 -23.13
C ALA A 249 -4.72 6.73 -23.29
N PRO A 250 -5.13 5.70 -24.05
CA PRO A 250 -6.52 5.26 -24.11
C PRO A 250 -7.07 4.99 -22.71
N LEU A 251 -8.25 5.53 -22.43
CA LEU A 251 -8.90 5.47 -21.12
C LEU A 251 -9.20 4.01 -20.75
N PRO A 252 -8.84 3.55 -19.55
CA PRO A 252 -9.30 2.27 -19.02
C PRO A 252 -10.79 2.34 -18.66
N ALA A 253 -11.40 1.20 -18.31
CA ALA A 253 -12.74 1.21 -17.74
C ALA A 253 -12.78 2.09 -16.48
N LEU A 254 -13.85 2.87 -16.38
CA LEU A 254 -14.07 3.80 -15.28
C LEU A 254 -15.05 3.21 -14.25
N PRO A 255 -14.91 3.53 -12.96
CA PRO A 255 -15.93 3.19 -11.97
C PRO A 255 -17.29 3.80 -12.35
N HIS A 256 -18.34 3.00 -12.21
CA HIS A 256 -19.73 3.39 -12.43
C HIS A 256 -20.61 2.89 -11.29
N GLY A 257 -21.45 3.74 -10.73
CA GLY A 257 -22.36 3.39 -9.65
C GLY A 257 -22.81 4.59 -8.86
N PRO A 258 -23.59 4.39 -7.79
CA PRO A 258 -23.99 5.47 -6.90
C PRO A 258 -22.76 6.24 -6.38
N ALA A 259 -22.90 7.55 -6.27
CA ALA A 259 -21.83 8.44 -5.80
C ALA A 259 -21.30 8.08 -4.39
N ASP A 260 -22.10 7.36 -3.62
CA ASP A 260 -21.79 6.90 -2.26
C ASP A 260 -20.82 5.70 -2.23
N LEU A 261 -20.72 4.96 -3.34
CA LEU A 261 -19.68 3.95 -3.50
C LEU A 261 -18.43 4.65 -4.00
N ALA A 262 -17.57 5.03 -3.04
CA ALA A 262 -16.28 5.60 -3.40
C ALA A 262 -15.59 4.72 -4.46
N PRO A 263 -15.08 5.30 -5.56
CA PRO A 263 -14.43 4.56 -6.65
C PRO A 263 -13.33 3.62 -6.17
N THR A 264 -12.79 3.93 -5.01
CA THR A 264 -11.70 3.23 -4.32
C THR A 264 -12.11 1.94 -3.61
N SER A 265 -13.41 1.71 -3.37
CA SER A 265 -13.87 0.45 -2.75
C SER A 265 -13.67 -0.76 -3.66
N LYS A 266 -13.42 -0.52 -4.95
CA LYS A 266 -13.26 -1.57 -5.97
C LYS A 266 -14.47 -2.52 -6.12
N ILE A 267 -15.60 -2.20 -5.45
CA ILE A 267 -16.84 -3.01 -5.45
C ILE A 267 -17.92 -2.47 -6.39
N GLY A 268 -17.74 -1.28 -6.93
CA GLY A 268 -18.65 -0.66 -7.91
C GLY A 268 -18.57 -1.28 -9.30
N GLY A 269 -19.60 -1.07 -10.10
CA GLY A 269 -19.61 -1.43 -11.51
C GLY A 269 -18.54 -0.69 -12.30
N LEU A 270 -18.26 -1.16 -13.50
CA LEU A 270 -17.31 -0.53 -14.43
C LEU A 270 -17.99 -0.23 -15.77
N VAL A 271 -17.55 0.86 -16.38
CA VAL A 271 -18.02 1.28 -17.70
C VAL A 271 -16.84 1.50 -18.64
N GLU A 272 -16.92 0.94 -19.83
CA GLU A 272 -15.97 1.17 -20.91
C GLU A 272 -16.52 2.27 -21.83
N VAL A 273 -15.77 3.37 -21.97
CA VAL A 273 -16.18 4.51 -22.79
C VAL A 273 -16.02 4.17 -24.27
N GLU A 274 -17.07 4.37 -25.07
CA GLU A 274 -17.04 4.12 -26.52
C GLU A 274 -16.02 5.04 -27.22
N GLY A 275 -15.30 4.48 -28.20
CA GLY A 275 -14.26 5.19 -28.93
C GLY A 275 -12.92 5.26 -28.21
N GLN A 276 -12.83 4.75 -26.98
CA GLN A 276 -11.59 4.72 -26.17
C GLN A 276 -10.81 6.05 -26.17
N PRO A 277 -11.47 7.19 -25.80
CA PRO A 277 -10.78 8.47 -25.74
C PRO A 277 -9.61 8.41 -24.77
N THR A 278 -8.67 9.34 -24.91
CA THR A 278 -7.71 9.61 -23.83
C THR A 278 -8.41 10.27 -22.64
N LEU A 279 -7.79 10.23 -21.45
CA LEU A 279 -8.34 10.94 -20.28
C LEU A 279 -8.51 12.44 -20.57
N ARG A 280 -7.54 13.03 -21.29
CA ARG A 280 -7.59 14.44 -21.71
C ARG A 280 -8.80 14.75 -22.58
N GLU A 281 -9.05 13.94 -23.60
CA GLU A 281 -10.21 14.09 -24.49
C GLU A 281 -11.52 13.88 -23.72
N PHE A 282 -11.57 12.86 -22.89
CA PHE A 282 -12.75 12.56 -22.06
C PHE A 282 -13.13 13.74 -21.17
N LEU A 283 -12.17 14.29 -20.43
CA LEU A 283 -12.42 15.42 -19.51
C LEU A 283 -12.65 16.74 -20.24
N GLY A 284 -11.94 16.96 -21.37
CA GLY A 284 -11.90 18.26 -22.05
C GLY A 284 -13.16 18.61 -22.86
N HIS A 285 -13.94 17.62 -23.31
CA HIS A 285 -15.04 17.85 -24.25
C HIS A 285 -16.32 18.42 -23.64
N GLY A 286 -16.49 18.41 -22.34
CA GLY A 286 -17.67 18.97 -21.67
C GLY A 286 -19.03 18.32 -22.00
N ARG A 287 -19.03 17.24 -22.80
CA ARG A 287 -20.23 16.49 -23.20
C ARG A 287 -20.31 15.14 -22.52
N SER A 288 -21.51 14.54 -22.53
CA SER A 288 -21.67 13.13 -22.17
C SER A 288 -21.07 12.21 -23.24
N TRP A 289 -20.56 11.06 -22.79
CA TRP A 289 -20.04 9.99 -23.61
C TRP A 289 -20.93 8.77 -23.48
N SER A 290 -21.11 8.02 -24.58
CA SER A 290 -21.67 6.69 -24.49
C SER A 290 -20.63 5.73 -23.92
N GLY A 291 -21.07 4.78 -23.10
CA GLY A 291 -20.22 3.72 -22.57
C GLY A 291 -21.01 2.45 -22.35
N ARG A 292 -20.31 1.33 -22.31
CA ARG A 292 -20.90 0.01 -22.10
C ARG A 292 -20.60 -0.45 -20.68
N LEU A 293 -21.66 -0.73 -19.93
CA LEU A 293 -21.53 -1.28 -18.59
C LEU A 293 -21.04 -2.73 -18.68
N ARG A 294 -19.99 -3.06 -17.92
CA ARG A 294 -19.48 -4.42 -17.90
C ARG A 294 -20.39 -5.33 -17.11
N GLY A 295 -20.66 -6.52 -17.68
CA GLY A 295 -21.46 -7.57 -17.05
C GLY A 295 -22.91 -7.61 -17.47
N ASP A 296 -23.48 -6.53 -18.02
CA ASP A 296 -24.87 -6.54 -18.51
C ASP A 296 -25.08 -5.91 -19.90
N ASP A 297 -24.00 -5.55 -20.60
CA ASP A 297 -24.01 -4.99 -21.96
C ASP A 297 -24.88 -3.73 -22.16
N MET A 298 -25.35 -3.14 -21.08
CA MET A 298 -26.18 -1.95 -21.12
C MET A 298 -25.36 -0.71 -21.55
N VAL A 299 -25.91 0.06 -22.49
CA VAL A 299 -25.33 1.34 -22.88
C VAL A 299 -25.78 2.43 -21.91
N VAL A 300 -24.83 3.12 -21.33
CA VAL A 300 -25.05 4.21 -20.36
C VAL A 300 -24.42 5.50 -20.85
N GLN A 301 -24.99 6.64 -20.41
CA GLN A 301 -24.39 7.95 -20.65
C GLN A 301 -23.52 8.36 -19.47
N ILE A 302 -22.26 8.69 -19.74
CA ILE A 302 -21.26 9.06 -18.75
C ILE A 302 -20.92 10.54 -18.91
N ARG A 303 -21.16 11.31 -17.87
CA ARG A 303 -20.70 12.69 -17.82
C ARG A 303 -19.32 12.73 -17.14
N PRO A 304 -18.30 13.33 -17.79
CA PRO A 304 -16.99 13.52 -17.17
C PRO A 304 -17.10 14.23 -15.82
N SER A 305 -16.27 13.80 -14.86
CA SER A 305 -16.16 14.42 -13.55
C SER A 305 -14.73 14.29 -13.01
N ALA A 306 -14.39 15.11 -12.03
CA ALA A 306 -13.10 15.02 -11.35
C ALA A 306 -12.89 13.67 -10.65
N THR A 307 -13.97 12.96 -10.29
CA THR A 307 -13.88 11.62 -9.69
C THR A 307 -13.27 10.60 -10.64
N HIS A 308 -13.52 10.71 -11.94
CA HIS A 308 -12.89 9.83 -12.94
C HIS A 308 -11.38 10.05 -13.01
N PHE A 309 -10.92 11.32 -12.93
CA PHE A 309 -9.50 11.64 -12.82
C PHE A 309 -8.89 11.03 -11.55
N ALA A 310 -9.55 11.20 -10.41
CA ALA A 310 -9.09 10.63 -9.14
C ALA A 310 -9.07 9.10 -9.15
N ALA A 311 -10.00 8.44 -9.82
CA ALA A 311 -10.08 6.97 -9.84
C ALA A 311 -8.85 6.30 -10.49
N LEU A 312 -8.20 6.98 -11.45
CA LEU A 312 -7.04 6.41 -12.17
C LEU A 312 -5.79 6.26 -11.30
N GLN A 313 -5.70 6.97 -10.17
CA GLN A 313 -4.57 6.83 -9.25
C GLN A 313 -4.46 5.43 -8.62
N SER A 314 -5.52 4.61 -8.67
CA SER A 314 -5.51 3.25 -8.13
C SER A 314 -4.70 2.25 -8.96
N SER A 315 -4.41 2.55 -10.22
CA SER A 315 -3.68 1.66 -11.15
C SER A 315 -2.17 1.94 -11.20
N ASN A 316 -1.62 2.69 -10.25
CA ASN A 316 -0.18 2.94 -10.14
C ASN A 316 0.40 2.09 -8.99
N PHE A 317 1.35 1.21 -9.32
CA PHE A 317 1.99 0.24 -8.42
C PHE A 317 3.49 0.50 -8.22
N LEU A 318 3.97 1.71 -8.51
CA LEU A 318 5.33 2.13 -8.18
C LEU A 318 5.58 2.00 -6.67
N ASP A 319 6.85 1.88 -6.29
CA ASP A 319 7.27 1.79 -4.88
C ASP A 319 6.87 3.03 -4.04
N ALA A 320 6.55 4.13 -4.72
CA ALA A 320 5.96 5.31 -4.13
C ALA A 320 4.97 5.96 -5.11
N ARG A 321 3.82 6.40 -4.61
CA ARG A 321 2.81 7.09 -5.41
C ARG A 321 2.15 8.22 -4.64
N LEU A 322 1.77 9.29 -5.33
CA LEU A 322 0.89 10.31 -4.77
C LEU A 322 -0.55 9.81 -4.81
N ARG A 323 -1.22 10.09 -3.72
CA ARG A 323 -2.66 9.93 -3.59
C ARG A 323 -3.25 11.29 -3.25
N PHE A 324 -4.45 11.53 -3.74
CA PHE A 324 -5.17 12.76 -3.44
C PHE A 324 -6.68 12.50 -3.32
N ALA A 325 -7.35 13.33 -2.56
CA ALA A 325 -8.80 13.35 -2.44
C ALA A 325 -9.30 14.78 -2.67
N PHE A 326 -10.28 14.94 -3.55
CA PHE A 326 -10.94 16.23 -3.72
C PHE A 326 -11.81 16.55 -2.50
N ALA A 327 -11.87 17.83 -2.13
CA ALA A 327 -12.71 18.27 -1.04
C ALA A 327 -14.18 18.25 -1.47
N PRO A 328 -15.11 17.76 -0.63
CA PRO A 328 -16.53 17.87 -0.90
C PRO A 328 -16.93 19.32 -1.21
N GLY A 329 -17.68 19.51 -2.29
CA GLY A 329 -18.11 20.84 -2.75
C GLY A 329 -17.04 21.74 -3.41
N ARG A 330 -15.80 21.22 -3.59
CA ARG A 330 -14.72 21.93 -4.30
C ARG A 330 -14.15 21.13 -5.47
N MET A 331 -14.89 20.19 -5.99
CA MET A 331 -14.42 19.42 -7.16
C MET A 331 -14.16 20.36 -8.34
N PRO A 332 -12.98 20.25 -8.99
CA PRO A 332 -12.69 21.06 -10.17
C PRO A 332 -13.56 20.64 -11.36
N GLU A 333 -13.86 21.59 -12.23
CA GLU A 333 -14.50 21.28 -13.50
C GLU A 333 -13.58 20.38 -14.34
N PRO A 334 -14.09 19.31 -14.98
CA PRO A 334 -13.28 18.36 -15.75
C PRO A 334 -12.42 19.02 -16.83
N ALA A 335 -13.00 20.01 -17.57
CA ALA A 335 -12.27 20.74 -18.59
C ALA A 335 -11.10 21.56 -18.02
N THR A 336 -11.22 22.07 -16.80
CA THR A 336 -10.13 22.76 -16.12
C THR A 336 -8.98 21.82 -15.80
N LEU A 337 -9.27 20.61 -15.32
CA LEU A 337 -8.24 19.56 -15.10
C LEU A 337 -7.50 19.24 -16.41
N ALA A 338 -8.24 19.01 -17.50
CA ALA A 338 -7.65 18.73 -18.80
C ALA A 338 -6.75 19.86 -19.32
N ALA A 339 -7.11 21.12 -19.03
CA ALA A 339 -6.37 22.29 -19.48
C ALA A 339 -5.06 22.53 -18.70
N VAL A 340 -5.01 22.16 -17.41
CA VAL A 340 -3.85 22.49 -16.54
C VAL A 340 -2.86 21.34 -16.36
N VAL A 341 -3.19 20.13 -16.81
CA VAL A 341 -2.41 18.91 -16.54
C VAL A 341 -0.95 18.96 -17.03
N ASP A 342 -0.62 19.86 -17.96
CA ASP A 342 0.74 20.05 -18.50
C ASP A 342 1.53 21.18 -17.82
N SER A 343 0.92 21.90 -16.86
CA SER A 343 1.55 23.02 -16.19
C SER A 343 1.71 22.75 -14.70
N ASP A 344 2.95 22.56 -14.22
CA ASP A 344 3.23 22.32 -12.81
C ASP A 344 2.58 23.37 -11.89
N ALA A 345 2.76 24.65 -12.21
CA ALA A 345 2.23 25.74 -11.37
C ALA A 345 0.69 25.82 -11.39
N ALA A 346 0.06 25.62 -12.55
CA ALA A 346 -1.40 25.66 -12.66
C ALA A 346 -2.04 24.43 -12.00
N LEU A 347 -1.44 23.24 -12.22
CA LEU A 347 -1.88 21.99 -11.62
C LEU A 347 -1.74 22.04 -10.09
N ALA A 348 -0.58 22.45 -9.57
CA ALA A 348 -0.35 22.57 -8.14
C ALA A 348 -1.34 23.55 -7.47
N ARG A 349 -1.62 24.68 -8.11
CA ARG A 349 -2.63 25.64 -7.63
C ARG A 349 -4.01 25.02 -7.59
N LEU A 350 -4.45 24.39 -8.69
CA LEU A 350 -5.77 23.74 -8.75
C LEU A 350 -5.91 22.67 -7.69
N MET A 351 -4.90 21.80 -7.54
CA MET A 351 -4.90 20.75 -6.52
C MET A 351 -4.92 21.34 -5.09
N ALA A 352 -4.16 22.40 -4.81
CA ALA A 352 -4.16 23.05 -3.51
C ALA A 352 -5.53 23.68 -3.14
N GLU A 353 -6.26 24.19 -4.14
CA GLU A 353 -7.59 24.80 -3.96
C GLU A 353 -8.70 23.76 -3.80
N THR A 354 -8.56 22.59 -4.45
CA THR A 354 -9.66 21.63 -4.63
C THR A 354 -9.50 20.34 -3.83
N THR A 355 -8.29 19.99 -3.35
CA THR A 355 -8.09 18.77 -2.57
C THR A 355 -8.26 19.00 -1.07
N SER A 356 -8.77 17.98 -0.38
CA SER A 356 -8.79 17.89 1.09
C SER A 356 -7.53 17.21 1.65
N ALA A 357 -6.89 16.37 0.84
CA ALA A 357 -5.66 15.66 1.18
C ALA A 357 -4.82 15.43 -0.08
N VAL A 358 -3.50 15.55 0.07
CA VAL A 358 -2.49 15.02 -0.86
C VAL A 358 -1.44 14.35 0.01
N TYR A 359 -1.17 13.08 -0.27
CA TYR A 359 -0.25 12.29 0.52
C TYR A 359 0.57 11.34 -0.35
N LEU A 360 1.72 10.96 0.16
CA LEU A 360 2.58 9.94 -0.43
C LEU A 360 2.28 8.60 0.21
N GLU A 361 2.04 7.60 -0.60
CA GLU A 361 1.94 6.19 -0.19
C GLU A 361 3.21 5.47 -0.61
N GLY A 362 3.95 4.93 0.36
CA GLY A 362 5.11 4.07 0.13
C GLY A 362 4.69 2.62 -0.01
N ARG A 363 5.22 1.89 -1.00
CA ARG A 363 4.81 0.52 -1.33
C ARG A 363 5.96 -0.49 -1.36
N ALA A 364 7.20 -0.01 -1.18
CA ALA A 364 8.39 -0.85 -1.17
C ALA A 364 8.50 -1.80 0.04
N PRO A 365 8.11 -1.41 1.28
CA PRO A 365 8.27 -2.29 2.44
C PRO A 365 7.41 -3.55 2.34
N GLY A 366 8.00 -4.75 2.50
CA GLY A 366 7.26 -5.98 2.70
C GLY A 366 6.52 -5.99 4.04
N ALA A 367 5.46 -6.81 4.17
CA ALA A 367 4.75 -6.95 5.43
C ALA A 367 5.66 -7.53 6.52
N ASN A 368 5.67 -6.86 7.65
CA ASN A 368 6.36 -7.29 8.85
C ASN A 368 5.45 -7.03 10.06
N LEU A 369 5.26 -8.05 10.88
CA LEU A 369 4.41 -8.03 12.07
C LEU A 369 5.24 -8.44 13.30
N PRO A 370 4.81 -8.08 14.53
CA PRO A 370 5.41 -8.63 15.74
C PRO A 370 5.28 -10.16 15.78
N ASP A 371 6.37 -10.84 16.05
CA ASP A 371 6.42 -12.28 16.32
C ASP A 371 7.36 -12.60 17.47
N GLN A 372 7.34 -13.84 17.96
CA GLN A 372 8.15 -14.25 19.10
C GLN A 372 9.66 -14.16 18.80
N GLU A 373 10.08 -14.44 17.57
CA GLU A 373 11.49 -14.33 17.17
C GLU A 373 12.01 -12.89 17.30
N LEU A 374 11.23 -11.90 16.87
CA LEU A 374 11.59 -10.48 17.02
C LEU A 374 11.70 -10.07 18.50
N ILE A 375 10.81 -10.59 19.35
CA ILE A 375 10.88 -10.35 20.81
C ILE A 375 12.17 -10.96 21.38
N ASP A 376 12.46 -12.21 21.03
CA ASP A 376 13.62 -12.96 21.58
C ASP A 376 14.95 -12.36 21.12
N LEU A 377 15.05 -11.89 19.86
CA LEU A 377 16.29 -11.37 19.29
C LEU A 377 16.48 -9.87 19.48
N GLY A 378 15.41 -9.11 19.42
CA GLY A 378 15.42 -7.64 19.42
C GLY A 378 14.85 -7.00 20.68
N GLY A 379 14.09 -7.75 21.44
CA GLY A 379 13.32 -7.26 22.58
C GLY A 379 12.01 -6.58 22.19
N ASP A 380 11.21 -6.26 23.21
CA ASP A 380 9.87 -5.67 23.05
C ASP A 380 9.87 -4.38 22.23
N ALA A 381 10.88 -3.54 22.39
CA ALA A 381 10.96 -2.27 21.68
C ALA A 381 11.10 -2.45 20.15
N VAL A 382 11.85 -3.46 19.71
CA VAL A 382 12.01 -3.79 18.29
C VAL A 382 10.71 -4.37 17.74
N ALA A 383 10.14 -5.35 18.43
CA ALA A 383 8.88 -5.98 18.02
C ALA A 383 7.72 -4.97 17.98
N ALA A 384 7.65 -4.07 18.97
CA ALA A 384 6.62 -3.04 19.06
C ALA A 384 6.72 -1.98 17.94
N SER A 385 7.92 -1.73 17.42
CA SER A 385 8.11 -0.71 16.38
C SER A 385 7.86 -1.20 14.97
N VAL A 386 7.80 -2.52 14.72
CA VAL A 386 7.93 -3.12 13.39
C VAL A 386 6.86 -2.64 12.38
N VAL A 387 5.60 -2.49 12.81
CA VAL A 387 4.49 -2.07 11.95
C VAL A 387 4.62 -0.60 11.58
N SER A 388 4.97 0.25 12.54
CA SER A 388 5.09 1.71 12.37
C SER A 388 6.44 2.16 11.81
N ALA A 389 7.42 1.25 11.70
CA ALA A 389 8.79 1.58 11.30
C ALA A 389 8.89 2.16 9.88
N ALA A 390 8.16 1.61 8.92
CA ALA A 390 8.14 2.14 7.55
C ALA A 390 7.54 3.56 7.50
N GLY A 391 6.49 3.81 8.30
CA GLY A 391 5.89 5.15 8.46
C GLY A 391 6.85 6.15 9.10
N ALA A 392 7.61 5.72 10.11
CA ALA A 392 8.62 6.55 10.75
C ALA A 392 9.75 6.94 9.78
N LEU A 393 10.26 5.97 9.02
CA LEU A 393 11.27 6.24 7.99
C LEU A 393 10.74 7.23 6.94
N GLN A 394 9.53 7.01 6.41
CA GLN A 394 8.96 7.87 5.39
C GLN A 394 8.66 9.28 5.92
N LYS A 395 8.02 9.40 7.08
CA LYS A 395 7.69 10.70 7.70
C LYS A 395 8.96 11.50 7.99
N GLY A 396 9.94 10.86 8.64
CA GLY A 396 11.21 11.51 8.97
C GLY A 396 12.00 11.93 7.74
N LEU A 397 12.07 11.08 6.71
CA LEU A 397 12.72 11.39 5.43
C LEU A 397 12.06 12.59 4.73
N LEU A 398 10.72 12.61 4.67
CA LEU A 398 9.95 13.72 4.07
C LEU A 398 10.13 15.03 4.82
N ALA A 399 10.33 15.01 6.15
CA ALA A 399 10.59 16.21 6.94
C ALA A 399 11.95 16.86 6.61
N VAL A 400 12.91 16.10 6.08
CA VAL A 400 14.23 16.59 5.66
C VAL A 400 14.45 16.41 4.15
N MET A 401 13.40 16.59 3.37
CA MET A 401 13.32 16.27 1.94
C MET A 401 14.52 16.76 1.12
N ASP A 402 14.93 18.01 1.27
CA ASP A 402 16.05 18.59 0.48
C ASP A 402 17.39 17.88 0.77
N ARG A 403 17.62 17.46 2.01
CA ARG A 403 18.79 16.64 2.37
C ARG A 403 18.74 15.27 1.72
N GLY A 404 17.57 14.64 1.69
CA GLY A 404 17.37 13.36 1.03
C GLY A 404 17.56 13.44 -0.49
N LEU A 405 17.01 14.47 -1.14
CA LEU A 405 17.22 14.72 -2.58
C LEU A 405 18.70 14.96 -2.92
N ALA A 406 19.45 15.63 -2.05
CA ALA A 406 20.90 15.78 -2.22
C ALA A 406 21.65 14.44 -2.15
N VAL A 407 21.20 13.49 -1.33
CA VAL A 407 21.73 12.12 -1.30
C VAL A 407 21.44 11.40 -2.63
N ILE A 408 20.23 11.51 -3.15
CA ILE A 408 19.85 10.91 -4.45
C ILE A 408 20.74 11.49 -5.57
N ALA A 409 20.89 12.81 -5.62
CA ALA A 409 21.73 13.47 -6.62
C ALA A 409 23.20 13.00 -6.54
N ARG A 410 23.74 12.81 -5.32
CA ARG A 410 25.11 12.31 -5.09
C ARG A 410 25.31 10.88 -5.59
N HIS A 411 24.33 9.99 -5.39
CA HIS A 411 24.42 8.59 -5.80
C HIS A 411 24.07 8.38 -7.27
N GLY A 412 23.22 9.23 -7.85
CA GLY A 412 22.72 9.16 -9.21
C GLY A 412 21.52 8.22 -9.37
N TRP A 413 20.49 8.70 -10.08
CA TRP A 413 19.20 8.02 -10.22
C TRP A 413 19.32 6.62 -10.82
N ALA A 414 20.00 6.48 -11.96
CA ALA A 414 20.15 5.19 -12.65
C ALA A 414 20.79 4.12 -11.75
N ARG A 415 21.79 4.51 -10.96
CA ARG A 415 22.45 3.62 -10.00
C ARG A 415 21.52 3.18 -8.89
N LEU A 416 20.71 4.10 -8.36
CA LEU A 416 19.71 3.79 -7.32
C LEU A 416 18.61 2.86 -7.84
N MET A 417 18.15 3.06 -9.08
CA MET A 417 17.15 2.16 -9.69
C MET A 417 17.73 0.75 -9.92
N LEU A 418 18.97 0.64 -10.36
CA LEU A 418 19.65 -0.65 -10.48
C LEU A 418 19.87 -1.32 -9.10
N LEU A 419 20.21 -0.52 -8.08
CA LEU A 419 20.36 -1.02 -6.70
C LEU A 419 19.01 -1.53 -6.16
N ARG A 420 17.90 -0.85 -6.49
CA ARG A 420 16.55 -1.30 -6.15
C ARG A 420 16.27 -2.71 -6.68
N GLU A 421 16.58 -2.97 -7.94
CA GLU A 421 16.38 -4.29 -8.53
C GLU A 421 17.24 -5.38 -7.85
N ARG A 422 18.50 -5.06 -7.54
CA ARG A 422 19.38 -5.99 -6.83
C ARG A 422 18.94 -6.21 -5.38
N ALA A 423 18.42 -5.17 -4.70
CA ALA A 423 17.93 -5.28 -3.33
C ALA A 423 16.78 -6.29 -3.17
N MET A 424 15.94 -6.47 -4.19
CA MET A 424 14.90 -7.52 -4.17
C MET A 424 15.51 -8.92 -4.00
N ARG A 425 16.67 -9.19 -4.60
CA ARG A 425 17.36 -10.48 -4.53
C ARG A 425 18.27 -10.59 -3.32
N ASP A 426 19.11 -9.58 -3.10
CA ASP A 426 20.27 -9.68 -2.22
C ASP A 426 20.07 -8.92 -0.89
N GLY A 427 18.93 -8.18 -0.73
CA GLY A 427 18.63 -7.40 0.47
C GLY A 427 19.72 -6.38 0.78
N LEU A 428 20.19 -6.35 2.03
CA LEU A 428 21.24 -5.43 2.49
C LEU A 428 22.59 -5.63 1.78
N ALA A 429 22.87 -6.83 1.27
CA ALA A 429 24.12 -7.15 0.58
C ALA A 429 24.12 -6.71 -0.90
N ALA A 430 22.99 -6.23 -1.43
CA ALA A 430 22.92 -5.71 -2.80
C ALA A 430 23.92 -4.57 -2.99
N GLU A 431 24.63 -4.58 -4.13
CA GLU A 431 25.67 -3.58 -4.43
C GLU A 431 25.65 -3.19 -5.90
N VAL A 432 25.85 -1.90 -6.17
CA VAL A 432 26.08 -1.33 -7.51
C VAL A 432 27.21 -0.32 -7.41
N ASP A 433 28.29 -0.52 -8.16
CA ASP A 433 29.45 0.38 -8.27
C ASP A 433 29.98 0.89 -6.90
N GLY A 434 30.07 0.00 -5.89
CA GLY A 434 30.56 0.33 -4.54
C GLY A 434 29.52 0.99 -3.62
N LEU A 435 28.25 1.16 -4.05
CA LEU A 435 27.13 1.52 -3.17
C LEU A 435 26.36 0.29 -2.77
N THR A 436 26.36 -0.04 -1.48
CA THR A 436 25.54 -1.13 -0.94
C THR A 436 24.16 -0.65 -0.48
N ALA A 437 23.15 -1.53 -0.54
CA ALA A 437 21.82 -1.24 0.02
C ALA A 437 21.89 -1.01 1.53
N ALA A 438 22.78 -1.69 2.25
CA ALA A 438 23.03 -1.46 3.68
C ALA A 438 23.50 -0.01 3.95
N ARG A 439 24.41 0.52 3.14
CA ARG A 439 24.87 1.92 3.27
C ARG A 439 23.73 2.90 3.00
N LEU A 440 22.96 2.70 1.93
CA LEU A 440 21.81 3.54 1.62
C LEU A 440 20.74 3.48 2.71
N ALA A 441 20.53 2.29 3.31
CA ALA A 441 19.61 2.10 4.43
C ALA A 441 20.08 2.82 5.70
N ALA A 442 21.38 2.84 5.99
CA ALA A 442 21.93 3.62 7.09
C ALA A 442 21.73 5.13 6.86
N GLU A 443 21.99 5.64 5.65
CA GLU A 443 21.72 7.04 5.28
C GLU A 443 20.22 7.39 5.42
N LEU A 444 19.31 6.45 5.07
CA LEU A 444 17.87 6.61 5.26
C LEU A 444 17.49 6.73 6.75
N VAL A 445 18.00 5.83 7.59
CA VAL A 445 17.72 5.84 9.04
C VAL A 445 18.23 7.12 9.70
N ASP A 446 19.43 7.57 9.34
CA ASP A 446 20.02 8.82 9.85
C ASP A 446 19.18 10.05 9.43
N LEU A 447 18.77 10.12 8.17
CA LEU A 447 17.92 11.20 7.67
C LEU A 447 16.55 11.20 8.35
N ALA A 448 15.93 10.03 8.47
CA ALA A 448 14.65 9.89 9.14
C ALA A 448 14.73 10.27 10.62
N GLY A 449 15.77 9.83 11.31
CA GLY A 449 16.01 10.21 12.71
C GLY A 449 16.18 11.73 12.90
N ALA A 450 16.79 12.40 11.93
CA ALA A 450 16.93 13.86 11.98
C ALA A 450 15.62 14.62 11.70
N GLY A 451 14.63 13.97 11.07
CA GLY A 451 13.33 14.54 10.72
C GLY A 451 12.21 14.22 11.71
N LEU A 452 12.45 13.32 12.67
CA LEU A 452 11.49 12.91 13.70
C LEU A 452 11.77 13.59 15.04
N ASP A 453 10.75 13.76 15.85
CA ASP A 453 10.94 14.10 17.24
C ASP A 453 11.39 12.88 18.07
N ALA A 454 11.80 13.13 19.33
CA ALA A 454 12.35 12.09 20.19
C ALA A 454 11.36 10.95 20.53
N ARG A 455 10.05 11.23 20.50
CA ARG A 455 9.02 10.23 20.77
C ARG A 455 8.82 9.32 19.58
N GLU A 456 8.74 9.91 18.39
CA GLU A 456 8.53 9.17 17.15
C GLU A 456 9.79 8.42 16.68
N ALA A 457 10.99 8.91 17.02
CA ALA A 457 12.27 8.25 16.71
C ALA A 457 12.38 6.82 17.30
N ARG A 458 11.62 6.48 18.34
CA ARG A 458 11.57 5.12 18.90
C ARG A 458 11.11 4.08 17.86
N PHE A 459 10.29 4.47 16.90
CA PHE A 459 9.81 3.57 15.83
C PHE A 459 10.90 3.21 14.81
N LEU A 460 12.09 3.82 14.90
CA LEU A 460 13.27 3.40 14.13
C LEU A 460 14.00 2.21 14.78
N ALA A 461 13.50 1.63 15.88
CA ALA A 461 14.14 0.50 16.55
C ALA A 461 14.24 -0.74 15.64
N TYR A 462 13.20 -1.06 14.86
CA TYR A 462 13.25 -2.20 13.93
C TYR A 462 14.30 -2.00 12.81
N PRO A 463 14.32 -0.92 12.01
CA PRO A 463 15.36 -0.73 11.01
C PRO A 463 16.77 -0.63 11.58
N ALA A 464 16.94 -0.06 12.79
CA ALA A 464 18.22 -0.05 13.48
C ALA A 464 18.67 -1.47 13.89
N PHE A 465 17.74 -2.32 14.34
CA PHE A 465 18.00 -3.74 14.63
C PHE A 465 18.43 -4.49 13.35
N VAL A 466 17.74 -4.29 12.23
CA VAL A 466 18.08 -4.91 10.94
C VAL A 466 19.48 -4.49 10.48
N LEU A 467 19.82 -3.22 10.58
CA LEU A 467 21.17 -2.73 10.24
C LEU A 467 22.25 -3.30 11.18
N LYS A 468 21.97 -3.35 12.48
CA LYS A 468 22.89 -3.88 13.50
C LYS A 468 23.19 -5.36 13.30
N THR A 469 22.18 -6.15 12.97
CA THR A 469 22.31 -7.61 12.78
C THR A 469 22.73 -8.00 11.37
N GLY A 470 22.52 -7.12 10.38
CA GLY A 470 22.67 -7.44 8.96
C GLY A 470 21.58 -8.40 8.44
N GLN A 471 20.49 -8.59 9.20
CA GLN A 471 19.46 -9.60 8.92
C GLN A 471 18.06 -8.98 8.81
N SER A 472 17.48 -9.00 7.62
CA SER A 472 16.07 -8.72 7.38
C SER A 472 15.17 -9.87 7.85
N GLY A 473 13.84 -9.71 7.73
CA GLY A 473 12.89 -10.80 7.95
C GLY A 473 13.16 -12.01 7.07
N ALA A 474 13.52 -11.76 5.79
CA ALA A 474 13.86 -12.81 4.84
C ALA A 474 15.13 -13.57 5.23
N ASP A 475 16.19 -12.88 5.70
CA ASP A 475 17.42 -13.54 6.14
C ASP A 475 17.15 -14.49 7.30
N ARG A 476 16.37 -14.06 8.27
CA ARG A 476 15.99 -14.89 9.41
C ARG A 476 15.10 -16.07 9.00
N ALA A 477 14.16 -15.86 8.05
CA ALA A 477 13.33 -16.93 7.50
C ALA A 477 14.16 -17.98 6.76
N ILE A 478 15.13 -17.56 5.95
CA ILE A 478 16.06 -18.44 5.24
C ILE A 478 16.87 -19.26 6.24
N ALA A 479 17.50 -18.59 7.22
CA ALA A 479 18.30 -19.26 8.25
C ALA A 479 17.50 -20.31 9.03
N MET A 480 16.24 -20.00 9.38
CA MET A 480 15.35 -20.95 10.07
C MET A 480 15.03 -22.19 9.23
N VAL A 481 14.74 -22.00 7.94
CA VAL A 481 14.45 -23.12 7.02
C VAL A 481 15.69 -23.96 6.75
N GLU A 482 16.86 -23.35 6.58
CA GLU A 482 18.14 -24.05 6.38
C GLU A 482 18.57 -24.87 7.58
N ALA A 483 18.39 -24.33 8.79
CA ALA A 483 18.68 -25.05 10.04
C ALA A 483 17.66 -26.16 10.37
N GLY A 484 16.51 -26.16 9.70
CA GLY A 484 15.41 -27.08 9.98
C GLY A 484 15.65 -28.48 9.45
N ASN A 485 15.15 -29.51 10.16
CA ASN A 485 15.15 -30.90 9.74
C ASN A 485 13.89 -31.26 8.93
N GLY A 486 13.96 -32.32 8.11
CA GLY A 486 12.86 -32.83 7.31
C GLY A 486 12.87 -32.28 5.88
N ASP A 487 11.82 -32.57 5.13
CA ASP A 487 11.64 -32.06 3.78
C ASP A 487 11.27 -30.56 3.77
N MET A 488 11.22 -29.95 2.60
CA MET A 488 10.94 -28.52 2.44
C MET A 488 9.56 -28.15 3.03
N ALA A 489 8.55 -28.99 2.83
CA ALA A 489 7.20 -28.72 3.33
C ALA A 489 7.19 -28.66 4.87
N ALA A 490 7.83 -29.62 5.54
CA ALA A 490 7.93 -29.62 7.00
C ALA A 490 8.73 -28.41 7.54
N ARG A 491 9.78 -27.97 6.84
CA ARG A 491 10.56 -26.80 7.23
C ARG A 491 9.76 -25.50 7.08
N LEU A 492 9.05 -25.35 5.96
CA LEU A 492 8.19 -24.19 5.73
C LEU A 492 7.00 -24.13 6.68
N ALA A 493 6.40 -25.28 7.05
CA ALA A 493 5.35 -25.32 8.06
C ALA A 493 5.86 -24.81 9.40
N ARG A 494 7.06 -25.23 9.83
CA ARG A 494 7.70 -24.69 11.05
C ARG A 494 7.95 -23.19 10.95
N LEU A 495 8.41 -22.70 9.78
CA LEU A 495 8.59 -21.26 9.57
C LEU A 495 7.27 -20.51 9.79
N VAL A 496 6.17 -20.95 9.16
CA VAL A 496 4.86 -20.30 9.28
C VAL A 496 4.38 -20.27 10.74
N PHE A 497 4.50 -21.40 11.48
CA PHE A 497 4.15 -21.44 12.90
C PHE A 497 5.02 -20.53 13.76
N ALA A 498 6.33 -20.49 13.50
CA ALA A 498 7.28 -19.64 14.25
C ALA A 498 7.04 -18.15 13.96
N ARG A 499 6.59 -17.83 12.75
CA ARG A 499 6.27 -16.46 12.31
C ARG A 499 4.83 -16.06 12.59
N ARG A 500 4.12 -16.78 13.45
CA ARG A 500 2.79 -16.37 13.89
C ARG A 500 2.88 -15.01 14.60
N HIS A 501 2.01 -14.10 14.20
CA HIS A 501 1.84 -12.82 14.89
C HIS A 501 1.55 -13.00 16.37
N VAL A 502 2.17 -12.20 17.21
CA VAL A 502 1.98 -12.17 18.66
C VAL A 502 1.46 -10.80 19.06
N ALA A 503 0.32 -10.79 19.76
CA ALA A 503 -0.20 -9.57 20.37
C ALA A 503 0.80 -9.07 21.43
N LEU A 504 1.23 -7.83 21.29
CA LEU A 504 2.11 -7.19 22.27
C LEU A 504 1.22 -6.63 23.37
N GLY A 505 1.28 -7.19 24.57
CA GLY A 505 0.44 -6.84 25.71
C GLY A 505 0.33 -5.33 25.92
N GLY A 506 -0.77 -4.74 25.46
CA GLY A 506 -1.17 -3.38 25.75
C GLY A 506 -2.09 -3.36 26.96
N ALA A 507 -2.04 -2.29 27.76
CA ALA A 507 -3.05 -2.04 28.79
C ALA A 507 -4.45 -2.09 28.17
N ALA A 508 -5.42 -2.71 28.88
CA ALA A 508 -6.80 -2.86 28.45
C ALA A 508 -7.37 -1.59 27.79
N PRO A 509 -8.19 -1.70 26.75
CA PRO A 509 -8.68 -0.56 26.00
C PRO A 509 -9.35 0.45 26.92
N LYS A 510 -8.80 1.65 26.98
CA LYS A 510 -9.48 2.78 27.61
C LYS A 510 -10.67 3.13 26.74
N ALA A 511 -11.87 3.05 27.30
CA ALA A 511 -13.11 3.48 26.67
C ALA A 511 -12.91 4.88 26.04
N SER A 512 -12.99 4.96 24.72
CA SER A 512 -12.88 6.22 23.97
C SER A 512 -14.03 7.12 24.37
N ALA A 513 -13.73 8.26 25.01
CA ALA A 513 -14.70 9.33 25.21
C ALA A 513 -15.12 9.86 23.84
N ALA A 514 -16.40 9.72 23.52
CA ALA A 514 -17.01 10.27 22.32
C ALA A 514 -16.87 11.79 22.31
N ALA A 515 -15.93 12.30 21.51
CA ALA A 515 -15.76 13.71 21.24
C ALA A 515 -15.95 13.97 19.74
N GLY A 516 -17.06 14.64 19.41
CA GLY A 516 -17.27 15.50 18.27
C GLY A 516 -17.05 14.91 16.87
N LEU A 517 -18.12 14.43 16.25
CA LEU A 517 -18.22 14.10 14.83
C LEU A 517 -17.97 15.32 13.93
N GLY A 518 -16.72 15.62 13.63
CA GLY A 518 -16.34 16.33 12.41
C GLY A 518 -16.08 15.30 11.33
N GLN A 519 -16.75 15.41 10.17
CA GLN A 519 -16.58 14.54 9.02
C GLN A 519 -15.09 14.33 8.70
N ARG A 520 -14.57 13.15 9.00
CA ARG A 520 -13.21 12.77 8.61
C ARG A 520 -13.21 12.46 7.12
N SER A 521 -12.56 13.31 6.34
CA SER A 521 -12.25 13.05 4.94
C SER A 521 -11.27 11.88 4.84
N ILE A 522 -11.62 10.92 4.05
CA ILE A 522 -11.01 9.60 3.96
C ILE A 522 -9.76 9.69 3.08
N LEU A 523 -8.64 9.21 3.60
CA LEU A 523 -7.49 8.80 2.81
C LEU A 523 -7.89 7.62 1.91
N ARG A 524 -8.23 7.90 0.66
CA ARG A 524 -8.42 6.90 -0.40
C ARG A 524 -8.17 7.48 -1.76
#